data_240e57e617b23a56fac6bb395f5e4c6d
#
_entry.id   240e57e617b23a56fac6bb395f5e4c6d
#
_cell.length_a   1.000
_cell.length_b   1.000
_cell.length_c   1.000
_cell.angle_alpha   90.00
_cell.angle_beta   90.00
_cell.angle_gamma   90.00
#
_symmetry.space_group_name_H-M   'P 1'
#
loop_
_entity.id
_entity.type
_entity.pdbx_description
1 polymer ?
#
loop_
_entity_poly.entity_id
_entity_poly.type
_entity_poly.pdbx_seq_one_letter_code
_entity_poly.pdbx_strand_id
1 'polypeptide(L)'
;MAQAKMRIFFQNKLWRDKLVDTMEQKHGSRINWHYLNDQEFNAELRIKLAEETQEVIVAQSRDELVAELADVFEVIDSLTKLHGISEQEILTAQAKKRDERGGFEGRKFVETGEHVAGSFGEKYCLADPIKYPEIISE
;
A
#
# COMPACT_ATOMS: atom_id res chain seq x y z
N MET A 1 27.48 2.03 38.01
CA MET A 1 27.42 1.43 36.64
C MET A 1 27.20 2.52 35.61
N ALA A 2 27.90 2.45 34.51
CA ALA A 2 27.67 3.38 33.40
C ALA A 2 26.29 3.16 32.78
N GLN A 3 25.56 4.23 32.50
CA GLN A 3 24.31 4.16 31.76
C GLN A 3 24.59 3.76 30.31
N ALA A 4 23.71 2.95 29.74
CA ALA A 4 23.79 2.60 28.34
C ALA A 4 23.62 3.87 27.48
N LYS A 5 24.42 3.99 26.44
CA LYS A 5 24.32 5.07 25.48
C LYS A 5 23.04 4.93 24.67
N MET A 6 22.21 5.98 24.66
CA MET A 6 21.01 6.03 23.83
C MET A 6 21.30 6.77 22.52
N ARG A 7 20.78 6.28 21.44
CA ARG A 7 20.84 6.92 20.12
C ARG A 7 19.41 7.20 19.66
N ILE A 8 19.17 8.36 19.10
CA ILE A 8 17.83 8.85 18.73
C ILE A 8 17.71 8.87 17.22
N PHE A 9 16.63 8.30 16.71
CA PHE A 9 16.33 8.24 15.28
C PHE A 9 14.93 8.78 15.01
N PHE A 10 14.78 9.59 13.98
CA PHE A 10 13.49 9.91 13.45
C PHE A 10 12.90 8.65 12.82
N GLN A 11 11.62 8.39 13.09
CA GLN A 11 10.90 7.27 12.49
C GLN A 11 9.66 7.74 11.73
N ASN A 12 8.90 8.67 12.30
CA ASN A 12 7.81 9.39 11.65
C ASN A 12 6.88 8.48 10.84
N LYS A 13 6.40 7.39 11.47
CA LYS A 13 5.51 6.42 10.83
C LYS A 13 4.61 5.75 11.84
N LEU A 14 3.54 5.15 11.35
CA LEU A 14 2.66 4.35 12.19
C LEU A 14 3.38 3.07 12.63
N TRP A 15 3.18 2.73 13.89
CA TRP A 15 3.59 1.46 14.46
C TRP A 15 2.35 0.66 14.89
N ARG A 16 2.44 -0.65 14.85
CA ARG A 16 1.43 -1.52 15.45
C ARG A 16 1.36 -1.25 16.96
N ASP A 17 0.15 -1.28 17.51
CA ASP A 17 -0.11 -0.82 18.88
C ASP A 17 0.77 -1.47 19.94
N LYS A 18 0.96 -2.78 19.85
CA LYS A 18 1.73 -3.52 20.86
C LYS A 18 3.24 -3.38 20.70
N LEU A 19 3.71 -2.87 19.56
CA LEU A 19 5.14 -2.78 19.30
C LEU A 19 5.81 -1.75 20.19
N VAL A 20 5.14 -0.65 20.51
CA VAL A 20 5.66 0.38 21.43
C VAL A 20 6.05 -0.26 22.76
N ASP A 21 5.10 -0.95 23.40
CA ASP A 21 5.34 -1.60 24.68
C ASP A 21 6.42 -2.69 24.59
N THR A 22 6.40 -3.46 23.52
CA THR A 22 7.42 -4.51 23.30
C THR A 22 8.83 -3.93 23.25
N MET A 23 9.00 -2.84 22.49
CA MET A 23 10.31 -2.20 22.38
C MET A 23 10.76 -1.58 23.70
N GLU A 24 9.84 -1.01 24.46
CA GLU A 24 10.18 -0.42 25.77
C GLU A 24 10.48 -1.48 26.82
N GLN A 25 9.64 -2.50 26.95
CA GLN A 25 9.73 -3.48 28.03
C GLN A 25 10.80 -4.53 27.76
N LYS A 26 10.96 -4.99 26.52
CA LYS A 26 11.90 -6.07 26.19
C LYS A 26 13.27 -5.56 25.72
N HIS A 27 13.32 -4.39 25.12
CA HIS A 27 14.53 -3.88 24.48
C HIS A 27 15.09 -2.60 25.08
N GLY A 28 14.43 -2.05 26.10
CA GLY A 28 14.90 -0.85 26.80
C GLY A 28 14.80 0.44 25.98
N SER A 29 14.04 0.42 24.91
CA SER A 29 13.80 1.61 24.08
C SER A 29 12.96 2.64 24.80
N ARG A 30 13.08 3.91 24.42
CA ARG A 30 12.19 4.99 24.83
C ARG A 30 11.53 5.53 23.57
N ILE A 31 10.20 5.43 23.49
CA ILE A 31 9.44 5.76 22.29
C ILE A 31 8.62 7.01 22.54
N ASN A 32 8.86 8.03 21.75
CA ASN A 32 8.08 9.27 21.76
C ASN A 32 7.02 9.18 20.68
N TRP A 33 5.76 9.11 21.07
CA TRP A 33 4.63 8.93 20.16
C TRP A 33 3.44 9.78 20.59
N HIS A 34 2.49 9.97 19.68
CA HIS A 34 1.23 10.66 19.96
C HIS A 34 0.11 10.05 19.10
N TYR A 35 -1.13 10.29 19.53
CA TYR A 35 -2.30 9.87 18.74
C TYR A 35 -2.52 10.83 17.59
N LEU A 36 -2.92 10.26 16.44
CA LEU A 36 -3.32 11.04 15.27
C LEU A 36 -4.85 11.24 15.27
N ASN A 37 -5.30 12.37 14.72
CA ASN A 37 -6.71 12.54 14.40
C ASN A 37 -7.06 11.76 13.12
N ASP A 38 -8.35 11.72 12.75
CA ASP A 38 -8.80 10.92 11.60
C ASP A 38 -8.15 11.35 10.28
N GLN A 39 -7.98 12.63 10.06
CA GLN A 39 -7.36 13.15 8.84
C GLN A 39 -5.88 12.75 8.74
N GLU A 40 -5.15 12.92 9.81
CA GLU A 40 -3.74 12.53 9.90
C GLU A 40 -3.59 11.02 9.78
N PHE A 41 -4.45 10.26 10.45
CA PHE A 41 -4.43 8.80 10.40
C PHE A 41 -4.71 8.28 8.99
N ASN A 42 -5.70 8.85 8.29
CA ASN A 42 -5.97 8.52 6.90
C ASN A 42 -4.74 8.74 6.01
N ALA A 43 -4.06 9.86 6.17
CA ALA A 43 -2.86 10.17 5.40
C ALA A 43 -1.72 9.17 5.69
N GLU A 44 -1.47 8.90 6.98
CA GLU A 44 -0.40 8.00 7.40
C GLU A 44 -0.68 6.53 7.05
N LEU A 45 -1.94 6.08 7.06
CA LEU A 45 -2.30 4.75 6.59
C LEU A 45 -1.99 4.56 5.11
N ARG A 46 -2.21 5.59 4.30
CA ARG A 46 -1.89 5.53 2.85
C ARG A 46 -0.39 5.48 2.62
N ILE A 47 0.38 6.24 3.39
CA ILE A 47 1.85 6.18 3.38
C ILE A 47 2.32 4.79 3.83
N LYS A 48 1.70 4.25 4.89
CA LYS A 48 2.00 2.91 5.40
C LYS A 48 1.71 1.83 4.33
N LEU A 49 0.61 1.95 3.62
CA LEU A 49 0.26 1.03 2.54
C LEU A 49 1.35 1.02 1.45
N ALA A 50 1.85 2.19 1.06
CA ALA A 50 2.95 2.29 0.09
C ALA A 50 4.23 1.65 0.64
N GLU A 51 4.56 1.86 1.91
CA GLU A 51 5.71 1.23 2.58
C GLU A 51 5.61 -0.29 2.54
N GLU A 52 4.47 -0.86 2.97
CA GLU A 52 4.27 -2.32 3.00
C GLU A 52 4.23 -2.92 1.59
N THR A 53 3.69 -2.19 0.61
CA THR A 53 3.72 -2.61 -0.79
C THR A 53 5.16 -2.71 -1.30
N GLN A 54 6.02 -1.76 -0.94
CA GLN A 54 7.44 -1.81 -1.27
C GLN A 54 8.13 -3.03 -0.65
N GLU A 55 7.80 -3.38 0.58
CA GLU A 55 8.32 -4.57 1.23
C GLU A 55 7.88 -5.85 0.51
N VAL A 56 6.67 -5.90 -0.01
CA VAL A 56 6.19 -7.00 -0.86
C VAL A 56 7.07 -7.13 -2.12
N ILE A 57 7.38 -6.00 -2.76
CA ILE A 57 8.18 -5.98 -3.99
C ILE A 57 9.59 -6.55 -3.78
N VAL A 58 10.20 -6.27 -2.63
CA VAL A 58 11.58 -6.67 -2.34
C VAL A 58 11.72 -7.99 -1.57
N ALA A 59 10.60 -8.62 -1.20
CA ALA A 59 10.61 -9.90 -0.50
C ALA A 59 11.37 -10.97 -1.29
N GLN A 60 12.28 -11.69 -0.65
CA GLN A 60 13.19 -12.64 -1.30
C GLN A 60 12.76 -14.10 -1.15
N SER A 61 11.91 -14.40 -0.18
CA SER A 61 11.45 -15.77 0.08
C SER A 61 9.93 -15.82 0.14
N ARG A 62 9.39 -17.05 0.05
CA ARG A 62 7.96 -17.27 0.22
C ARG A 62 7.49 -16.83 1.61
N ASP A 63 8.24 -17.12 2.65
CA ASP A 63 7.87 -16.75 4.02
C ASP A 63 7.89 -15.23 4.22
N GLU A 64 8.88 -14.54 3.68
CA GLU A 64 8.92 -13.08 3.68
C GLU A 64 7.71 -12.51 2.93
N LEU A 65 7.39 -13.06 1.76
CA LEU A 65 6.25 -12.61 0.97
C LEU A 65 4.94 -12.75 1.74
N VAL A 66 4.72 -13.89 2.41
CA VAL A 66 3.54 -14.11 3.25
C VAL A 66 3.46 -13.07 4.37
N ALA A 67 4.57 -12.81 5.05
CA ALA A 67 4.63 -11.84 6.14
C ALA A 67 4.30 -10.42 5.64
N GLU A 68 4.87 -10.02 4.52
CA GLU A 68 4.64 -8.68 3.97
C GLU A 68 3.21 -8.51 3.42
N LEU A 69 2.64 -9.55 2.82
CA LEU A 69 1.23 -9.52 2.41
C LEU A 69 0.30 -9.42 3.62
N ALA A 70 0.64 -10.06 4.73
CA ALA A 70 -0.11 -9.91 5.99
C ALA A 70 -0.08 -8.47 6.49
N ASP A 71 1.05 -7.79 6.37
CA ASP A 71 1.17 -6.37 6.74
C ASP A 71 0.31 -5.48 5.83
N VAL A 72 0.28 -5.76 4.53
CA VAL A 72 -0.62 -5.06 3.59
C VAL A 72 -2.08 -5.24 4.00
N PHE A 73 -2.49 -6.46 4.33
CA PHE A 73 -3.86 -6.75 4.77
C PHE A 73 -4.22 -5.98 6.04
N GLU A 74 -3.31 -5.88 7.00
CA GLU A 74 -3.55 -5.12 8.24
C GLU A 74 -3.78 -3.63 7.97
N VAL A 75 -3.01 -3.05 7.07
CA VAL A 75 -3.19 -1.64 6.67
C VAL A 75 -4.53 -1.45 5.97
N ILE A 76 -4.90 -2.36 5.08
CA ILE A 76 -6.20 -2.33 4.40
C ILE A 76 -7.34 -2.40 5.41
N ASP A 77 -7.27 -3.29 6.39
CA ASP A 77 -8.29 -3.40 7.45
C ASP A 77 -8.44 -2.10 8.24
N SER A 78 -7.33 -1.47 8.60
CA SER A 78 -7.34 -0.21 9.33
C SER A 78 -7.95 0.92 8.50
N LEU A 79 -7.59 0.99 7.23
CA LEU A 79 -8.09 2.00 6.30
C LEU A 79 -9.60 1.83 6.06
N THR A 80 -10.07 0.61 5.87
CA THR A 80 -11.49 0.32 5.67
C THR A 80 -12.31 0.65 6.90
N LYS A 81 -11.82 0.33 8.09
CA LYS A 81 -12.50 0.68 9.36
C LYS A 81 -12.62 2.19 9.52
N LEU A 82 -11.57 2.93 9.22
CA LEU A 82 -11.58 4.40 9.30
C LEU A 82 -12.66 4.99 8.40
N HIS A 83 -12.86 4.44 7.22
CA HIS A 83 -13.84 4.93 6.23
C HIS A 83 -15.22 4.28 6.35
N GLY A 84 -15.44 3.40 7.31
CA GLY A 84 -16.71 2.68 7.46
C GLY A 84 -17.03 1.75 6.29
N ILE A 85 -16.01 1.23 5.62
CA ILE A 85 -16.13 0.31 4.49
C ILE A 85 -16.11 -1.12 5.03
N SER A 86 -17.11 -1.94 4.67
CA SER A 86 -17.13 -3.35 5.04
C SER A 86 -16.28 -4.20 4.09
N GLU A 87 -15.81 -5.33 4.58
CA GLU A 87 -15.13 -6.31 3.75
C GLU A 87 -16.02 -6.74 2.57
N GLN A 88 -17.32 -6.92 2.81
CA GLN A 88 -18.27 -7.31 1.77
C GLN A 88 -18.37 -6.30 0.64
N GLU A 89 -18.31 -5.00 0.93
CA GLU A 89 -18.30 -3.96 -0.11
C GLU A 89 -17.09 -4.11 -1.03
N ILE A 90 -15.93 -4.40 -0.46
CA ILE A 90 -14.70 -4.61 -1.24
C ILE A 90 -14.79 -5.87 -2.08
N LEU A 91 -15.23 -6.98 -1.49
CA LEU A 91 -15.37 -8.25 -2.20
C LEU A 91 -16.39 -8.16 -3.33
N THR A 92 -17.49 -7.45 -3.12
CA THR A 92 -18.51 -7.21 -4.16
C THR A 92 -17.93 -6.39 -5.31
N ALA A 93 -17.19 -5.32 -5.01
CA ALA A 93 -16.55 -4.49 -6.03
C ALA A 93 -15.48 -5.29 -6.80
N GLN A 94 -14.70 -6.11 -6.11
CA GLN A 94 -13.70 -6.98 -6.73
C GLN A 94 -14.35 -7.99 -7.68
N ALA A 95 -15.42 -8.65 -7.24
CA ALA A 95 -16.15 -9.64 -8.05
C ALA A 95 -16.74 -8.99 -9.32
N LYS A 96 -17.29 -7.78 -9.20
CA LYS A 96 -17.82 -7.03 -10.34
C LYS A 96 -16.74 -6.72 -11.36
N LYS A 97 -15.60 -6.21 -10.93
CA LYS A 97 -14.46 -5.93 -11.82
C LYS A 97 -13.93 -7.18 -12.48
N ARG A 98 -13.86 -8.28 -11.73
CA ARG A 98 -13.45 -9.57 -12.25
C ARG A 98 -14.42 -10.10 -13.33
N ASP A 99 -15.71 -9.93 -13.10
CA ASP A 99 -16.74 -10.32 -14.08
C ASP A 99 -16.64 -9.48 -15.39
N GLU A 100 -16.47 -8.19 -15.25
CA GLU A 100 -16.40 -7.26 -16.37
C GLU A 100 -15.09 -7.30 -17.14
N ARG A 101 -13.95 -7.48 -16.45
CA ARG A 101 -12.59 -7.33 -17.00
C ARG A 101 -11.74 -8.57 -16.92
N GLY A 102 -12.16 -9.56 -16.14
CA GLY A 102 -11.36 -10.75 -15.84
C GLY A 102 -10.34 -10.51 -14.75
N GLY A 103 -9.61 -11.56 -14.41
CA GLY A 103 -8.47 -11.50 -13.52
C GLY A 103 -7.15 -11.44 -14.29
N PHE A 104 -6.10 -11.98 -13.71
CA PHE A 104 -4.75 -11.96 -14.30
C PHE A 104 -4.26 -13.36 -14.70
N GLU A 105 -5.13 -14.36 -14.70
CA GLU A 105 -4.76 -15.76 -15.03
C GLU A 105 -4.22 -15.89 -16.45
N GLY A 106 -4.65 -15.01 -17.36
CA GLY A 106 -4.21 -14.99 -18.75
C GLY A 106 -2.76 -14.50 -18.95
N ARG A 107 -2.17 -13.88 -17.93
CA ARG A 107 -0.79 -13.38 -17.95
C ARG A 107 -0.50 -12.45 -19.13
N LYS A 108 -1.48 -11.65 -19.55
CA LYS A 108 -1.37 -10.76 -20.70
C LYS A 108 -0.58 -9.51 -20.33
N PHE A 109 0.60 -9.36 -20.87
CA PHE A 109 1.39 -8.14 -20.75
C PHE A 109 1.20 -7.30 -22.00
N VAL A 110 0.57 -6.14 -21.89
CA VAL A 110 0.27 -5.27 -23.02
C VAL A 110 1.44 -4.31 -23.23
N GLU A 111 2.11 -4.44 -24.35
CA GLU A 111 3.24 -3.57 -24.71
C GLU A 111 2.75 -2.24 -25.26
N THR A 112 1.84 -2.27 -26.23
CA THR A 112 1.26 -1.09 -26.85
C THR A 112 -0.24 -1.28 -27.10
N GLY A 113 -0.97 -0.19 -27.18
CA GLY A 113 -2.37 -0.19 -27.58
C GLY A 113 -2.58 0.84 -28.67
N GLU A 114 -3.25 0.44 -29.77
CA GLU A 114 -3.71 1.35 -30.80
C GLU A 114 -5.19 1.62 -30.58
N HIS A 115 -5.55 2.88 -30.49
CA HIS A 115 -6.92 3.28 -30.15
C HIS A 115 -7.50 4.20 -31.22
N VAL A 116 -8.77 4.01 -31.53
CA VAL A 116 -9.50 4.87 -32.44
C VAL A 116 -9.60 6.28 -31.83
N ALA A 117 -9.36 7.30 -32.66
CA ALA A 117 -9.50 8.70 -32.22
C ALA A 117 -10.90 8.96 -31.67
N GLY A 118 -10.98 9.59 -30.49
CA GLY A 118 -12.23 9.84 -29.77
C GLY A 118 -12.75 8.69 -28.92
N SER A 119 -12.11 7.52 -28.97
CA SER A 119 -12.52 6.35 -28.18
C SER A 119 -12.09 6.46 -26.71
N PHE A 120 -12.67 5.60 -25.88
CA PHE A 120 -12.29 5.51 -24.46
C PHE A 120 -10.79 5.23 -24.27
N GLY A 121 -10.21 4.34 -25.08
CA GLY A 121 -8.80 3.99 -24.96
C GLY A 121 -7.87 5.15 -25.23
N GLU A 122 -8.16 5.98 -26.24
CA GLU A 122 -7.40 7.20 -26.51
C GLU A 122 -7.49 8.18 -25.33
N LYS A 123 -8.70 8.44 -24.86
CA LYS A 123 -8.93 9.36 -23.74
C LYS A 123 -8.21 8.91 -22.47
N TYR A 124 -8.23 7.60 -22.20
CA TYR A 124 -7.55 7.02 -21.05
C TYR A 124 -6.04 7.25 -21.11
N CYS A 125 -5.42 7.03 -22.26
CA CYS A 125 -3.98 7.24 -22.43
C CYS A 125 -3.61 8.73 -22.39
N LEU A 126 -4.40 9.58 -23.03
CA LEU A 126 -4.15 11.03 -23.03
C LEU A 126 -4.28 11.67 -21.65
N ALA A 127 -5.04 11.07 -20.74
CA ALA A 127 -5.21 11.56 -19.38
C ALA A 127 -3.92 11.45 -18.54
N ASP A 128 -2.99 10.58 -18.92
CA ASP A 128 -1.70 10.43 -18.24
C ASP A 128 -0.58 10.20 -19.27
N PRO A 129 -0.14 11.27 -19.94
CA PRO A 129 0.85 11.15 -21.01
C PRO A 129 2.25 10.78 -20.53
N ILE A 130 2.54 10.93 -19.24
CA ILE A 130 3.81 10.48 -18.64
C ILE A 130 3.82 8.96 -18.54
N LYS A 131 2.71 8.37 -18.07
CA LYS A 131 2.55 6.93 -17.93
C LYS A 131 2.37 6.24 -19.28
N TYR A 132 1.67 6.90 -20.21
CA TYR A 132 1.34 6.36 -21.52
C TYR A 132 1.81 7.32 -22.62
N PRO A 133 3.14 7.41 -22.85
CA PRO A 133 3.65 8.27 -23.92
C PRO A 133 3.23 7.75 -25.29
N GLU A 134 2.79 8.67 -26.16
CA GLU A 134 2.42 8.33 -27.52
C GLU A 134 3.64 7.99 -28.36
N ILE A 135 3.55 6.90 -29.13
CA ILE A 135 4.54 6.57 -30.14
C ILE A 135 4.12 7.24 -31.43
N ILE A 136 4.91 8.20 -31.88
CA ILE A 136 4.65 8.92 -33.12
C ILE A 136 5.38 8.17 -34.25
N SER A 137 4.61 7.62 -35.20
CA SER A 137 5.18 7.01 -36.40
C SER A 137 5.55 8.10 -37.41
N GLU A 138 6.75 8.00 -37.98
CA GLU A 138 7.20 8.88 -39.06
C GLU A 138 6.44 8.60 -40.35
#